data_2e6db67ac0da946b6835634fad434230
#
_entry.id   2e6db67ac0da946b6835634fad434230
#
_cell.length_a   1.000
_cell.length_b   1.000
_cell.length_c   1.000
_cell.angle_alpha   90.00
_cell.angle_beta   90.00
_cell.angle_gamma   90.00
#
_symmetry.space_group_name_H-M   'P 1'
#
loop_
_entity.id
_entity.type
_entity.pdbx_description
1 polymer ?
#
loop_
_entity_poly.entity_id
_entity_poly.type
_entity_poly.pdbx_seq_one_letter_code
_entity_poly.pdbx_strand_id
1 'polypeptide(L)'
;MDVEQKFINRRQFIVGGTAVALAGLFGGMTGCAASGSGAVASPSETTGDASDGPLTMVWLPDNSSADLTSSREAIGAAIKAACGREAELMTTTDYNVAIEAIASGKAQMALLGAEGYVQANKKNDKVQAAFTNSDEDGKLDGACYYSRICVATDNASQYKDGSGYSIKDIKGKSFSFVSATSTSGFKVPSAAIVKEFGLDSSDKLLEAGGFFSEVLFGNSHAGSAVNLLSGDADVAAFDDVDVDMYLDLVSGEANSVGAVYKAKDDAEAPFDTVRGKQFTIIAITPVLNAPFCFNEEAISDDDRTKIVEYFCSEKVADDKKIFVDPEDKNAKGLFEKDSDKTCFIEVDDAWYEPIRKLGGAA
;
A
#
# COMPACT_ATOMS: atom_id res chain seq x y z
N MET A 1 16.10 -16.13 -46.95
CA MET A 1 15.16 -16.94 -46.14
C MET A 1 14.63 -16.01 -45.09
N ASP A 2 13.53 -15.36 -45.42
CA ASP A 2 12.84 -14.39 -44.58
C ASP A 2 11.97 -15.13 -43.59
N VAL A 3 12.12 -14.82 -42.32
CA VAL A 3 11.18 -15.25 -41.26
C VAL A 3 10.42 -14.01 -40.79
N GLU A 4 9.22 -13.82 -41.34
CA GLU A 4 8.26 -12.83 -40.85
C GLU A 4 7.77 -13.23 -39.46
N GLN A 5 8.04 -12.42 -38.44
CA GLN A 5 7.36 -12.47 -37.15
C GLN A 5 6.05 -11.70 -37.24
N LYS A 6 4.93 -12.42 -37.19
CA LYS A 6 3.58 -11.88 -37.08
C LYS A 6 3.35 -11.32 -35.67
N PHE A 7 3.20 -10.01 -35.57
CA PHE A 7 2.64 -9.35 -34.37
C PHE A 7 1.15 -9.66 -34.25
N ILE A 8 0.77 -10.32 -33.17
CA ILE A 8 -0.66 -10.57 -32.83
C ILE A 8 -1.18 -9.34 -32.10
N ASN A 9 -2.10 -8.64 -32.76
CA ASN A 9 -2.75 -7.43 -32.29
C ASN A 9 -3.88 -7.78 -31.28
N ARG A 10 -3.81 -7.29 -30.05
CA ARG A 10 -4.72 -7.56 -28.91
C ARG A 10 -6.09 -6.89 -29.00
N ARG A 11 -6.64 -6.67 -30.18
CA ARG A 11 -7.94 -5.99 -30.38
C ARG A 11 -9.05 -6.83 -31.02
N GLN A 12 -9.11 -8.14 -30.76
CA GLN A 12 -10.24 -8.96 -31.23
C GLN A 12 -10.61 -10.06 -30.24
N PHE A 13 -11.24 -9.70 -29.14
CA PHE A 13 -11.98 -10.65 -28.32
C PHE A 13 -13.18 -9.96 -27.63
N ILE A 14 -14.12 -9.48 -28.44
CA ILE A 14 -15.50 -9.25 -28.02
C ILE A 14 -16.37 -9.44 -29.26
N VAL A 15 -17.01 -10.58 -29.41
CA VAL A 15 -18.37 -10.86 -29.94
C VAL A 15 -18.54 -12.38 -30.01
N GLY A 16 -19.49 -12.91 -29.25
CA GLY A 16 -19.86 -14.34 -29.29
C GLY A 16 -20.70 -14.73 -28.09
N GLY A 17 -21.74 -13.96 -27.78
CA GLY A 17 -22.75 -14.37 -26.81
C GLY A 17 -23.77 -15.28 -27.47
N THR A 18 -23.84 -16.53 -27.08
CA THR A 18 -24.96 -17.42 -27.38
C THR A 18 -25.93 -17.44 -26.22
N ALA A 19 -27.09 -16.83 -26.43
CA ALA A 19 -28.25 -16.95 -25.56
C ALA A 19 -28.82 -18.36 -25.67
N VAL A 20 -28.93 -19.07 -24.54
CA VAL A 20 -29.76 -20.29 -24.43
C VAL A 20 -31.00 -19.92 -23.64
N ALA A 21 -32.11 -19.83 -24.35
CA ALA A 21 -33.45 -19.75 -23.79
C ALA A 21 -33.90 -21.15 -23.39
N LEU A 22 -34.27 -21.36 -22.15
CA LEU A 22 -35.02 -22.54 -21.69
C LEU A 22 -36.43 -22.09 -21.33
N ALA A 23 -37.36 -22.47 -22.20
CA ALA A 23 -38.80 -22.30 -22.04
C ALA A 23 -39.38 -23.38 -21.13
N GLY A 24 -40.24 -22.97 -20.30
CA GLY A 24 -41.27 -23.45 -19.47
C GLY A 24 -41.72 -24.90 -19.45
N LEU A 25 -42.29 -25.26 -18.30
CA LEU A 25 -43.44 -26.18 -18.22
C LEU A 25 -44.27 -25.78 -16.99
N PHE A 26 -45.48 -25.32 -17.29
CA PHE A 26 -46.59 -25.14 -16.36
C PHE A 26 -47.13 -26.51 -15.94
N GLY A 27 -47.35 -26.71 -14.66
CA GLY A 27 -48.14 -27.79 -14.13
C GLY A 27 -48.86 -27.30 -12.88
N GLY A 28 -50.13 -26.95 -13.02
CA GLY A 28 -51.01 -26.57 -11.93
C GLY A 28 -51.55 -27.78 -11.17
N MET A 29 -51.77 -27.63 -9.87
CA MET A 29 -52.80 -28.36 -9.12
C MET A 29 -53.37 -27.50 -7.99
N THR A 30 -54.66 -27.34 -8.09
CA THR A 30 -55.59 -26.74 -7.09
C THR A 30 -55.77 -27.65 -5.88
N GLY A 31 -55.87 -27.06 -4.68
CA GLY A 31 -56.29 -27.81 -3.50
C GLY A 31 -56.37 -26.98 -2.21
N CYS A 32 -57.61 -26.51 -1.96
CA CYS A 32 -58.31 -26.31 -0.67
C CYS A 32 -57.69 -25.58 0.53
N ALA A 33 -58.47 -24.58 0.96
CA ALA A 33 -58.41 -23.78 2.16
C ALA A 33 -58.40 -24.58 3.47
N ALA A 34 -57.62 -24.09 4.44
CA ALA A 34 -57.91 -24.19 5.88
C ALA A 34 -57.37 -22.94 6.59
N SER A 35 -58.31 -22.26 7.27
CA SER A 35 -58.07 -21.09 8.12
C SER A 35 -57.22 -21.47 9.32
N GLY A 36 -56.10 -20.79 9.54
CA GLY A 36 -55.36 -20.84 10.78
C GLY A 36 -54.74 -19.46 11.03
N SER A 37 -55.22 -18.73 12.02
CA SER A 37 -54.63 -17.52 12.56
C SER A 37 -53.26 -17.86 13.11
N GLY A 38 -52.20 -17.46 12.36
CA GLY A 38 -50.82 -17.51 12.80
C GLY A 38 -50.25 -16.10 12.83
N ALA A 39 -49.87 -15.65 14.02
CA ALA A 39 -49.22 -14.38 14.24
C ALA A 39 -48.05 -14.18 13.28
N VAL A 40 -48.01 -12.99 12.64
CA VAL A 40 -46.85 -12.52 11.88
C VAL A 40 -45.75 -12.28 12.89
N ALA A 41 -44.78 -13.18 12.96
CA ALA A 41 -43.52 -12.91 13.62
C ALA A 41 -42.77 -11.89 12.76
N SER A 42 -42.57 -10.70 13.32
CA SER A 42 -41.63 -9.71 12.82
C SER A 42 -40.27 -10.39 12.68
N PRO A 43 -39.48 -10.10 11.62
CA PRO A 43 -38.12 -10.54 11.58
C PRO A 43 -37.42 -9.95 12.80
N SER A 44 -36.99 -10.81 13.69
CA SER A 44 -36.06 -10.45 14.75
C SER A 44 -34.82 -9.95 14.03
N GLU A 45 -34.46 -8.71 14.21
CA GLU A 45 -33.13 -8.21 13.92
C GLU A 45 -32.19 -9.05 14.77
N THR A 46 -31.58 -10.04 14.15
CA THR A 46 -30.42 -10.71 14.71
C THR A 46 -29.31 -9.67 14.61
N THR A 47 -29.07 -8.95 15.69
CA THR A 47 -27.76 -8.34 15.94
C THR A 47 -26.80 -9.51 15.93
N GLY A 48 -26.13 -9.70 14.78
CA GLY A 48 -25.11 -10.73 14.63
C GLY A 48 -24.03 -10.45 15.66
N ASP A 49 -23.96 -11.35 16.63
CA ASP A 49 -22.81 -11.50 17.49
C ASP A 49 -21.60 -11.62 16.57
N ALA A 50 -20.57 -10.80 16.79
CA ALA A 50 -19.36 -10.79 15.99
C ALA A 50 -18.82 -12.23 15.98
N SER A 51 -18.83 -12.85 14.80
CA SER A 51 -18.67 -14.30 14.63
C SER A 51 -17.36 -14.77 15.25
N ASP A 52 -17.37 -15.94 15.92
CA ASP A 52 -16.20 -16.68 16.42
C ASP A 52 -15.23 -17.15 15.29
N GLY A 53 -15.42 -16.69 14.07
CA GLY A 53 -14.61 -17.01 12.90
C GLY A 53 -13.23 -16.30 12.89
N PRO A 54 -12.35 -16.62 11.92
CA PRO A 54 -11.06 -15.97 11.79
C PRO A 54 -11.24 -14.45 11.52
N LEU A 55 -10.22 -13.67 11.94
CA LEU A 55 -10.11 -12.26 11.59
C LEU A 55 -9.35 -12.14 10.26
N THR A 56 -9.95 -11.53 9.26
CA THR A 56 -9.26 -11.25 8.00
C THR A 56 -8.48 -9.94 8.12
N MET A 57 -7.17 -10.03 7.90
CA MET A 57 -6.30 -8.87 7.73
C MET A 57 -5.84 -8.76 6.28
N VAL A 58 -6.07 -7.61 5.65
CA VAL A 58 -5.67 -7.35 4.28
C VAL A 58 -4.36 -6.57 4.20
N TRP A 59 -3.53 -6.91 3.22
CA TRP A 59 -2.21 -6.35 2.96
C TRP A 59 -2.16 -5.66 1.60
N LEU A 60 -1.44 -4.53 1.51
CA LEU A 60 -1.11 -3.89 0.25
C LEU A 60 -0.18 -4.77 -0.61
N PRO A 61 -0.06 -4.51 -1.93
CA PRO A 61 0.85 -5.23 -2.81
C PRO A 61 2.30 -5.25 -2.31
N ASP A 62 2.80 -4.15 -1.77
CA ASP A 62 4.16 -4.03 -1.23
C ASP A 62 4.42 -5.04 -0.11
N ASN A 63 3.47 -5.13 0.81
CA ASN A 63 3.55 -6.04 1.93
C ASN A 63 3.16 -7.49 1.58
N SER A 64 2.80 -7.77 0.33
CA SER A 64 2.32 -9.08 -0.15
C SER A 64 3.42 -9.96 -0.73
N SER A 65 4.67 -9.48 -0.80
CA SER A 65 5.82 -10.24 -1.33
C SER A 65 6.07 -11.54 -0.57
N ALA A 66 6.69 -12.51 -1.23
CA ALA A 66 7.06 -13.80 -0.60
C ALA A 66 8.09 -13.61 0.52
N ASP A 67 8.99 -12.64 0.36
CA ASP A 67 10.05 -12.31 1.32
C ASP A 67 9.49 -11.88 2.69
N LEU A 68 8.32 -11.26 2.71
CA LEU A 68 7.67 -10.77 3.92
C LEU A 68 6.70 -11.79 4.55
N THR A 69 6.64 -13.03 4.04
CA THR A 69 5.71 -14.07 4.56
C THR A 69 5.92 -14.32 6.05
N SER A 70 7.17 -14.45 6.51
CA SER A 70 7.45 -14.72 7.92
C SER A 70 6.98 -13.60 8.84
N SER A 71 7.13 -12.34 8.42
CA SER A 71 6.68 -11.18 9.18
C SER A 71 5.14 -11.09 9.22
N ARG A 72 4.46 -11.34 8.09
CA ARG A 72 2.98 -11.43 8.08
C ARG A 72 2.45 -12.54 8.98
N GLU A 73 3.07 -13.72 8.94
CA GLU A 73 2.70 -14.83 9.82
C GLU A 73 2.90 -14.50 11.30
N ALA A 74 3.97 -13.77 11.65
CA ALA A 74 4.19 -13.29 13.02
C ALA A 74 3.10 -12.29 13.45
N ILE A 75 2.69 -11.37 12.58
CA ILE A 75 1.53 -10.49 12.83
C ILE A 75 0.25 -11.31 13.03
N GLY A 76 -0.01 -12.30 12.19
CA GLY A 76 -1.15 -13.20 12.36
C GLY A 76 -1.13 -13.97 13.69
N ALA A 77 0.04 -14.45 14.10
CA ALA A 77 0.23 -15.10 15.39
C ALA A 77 0.01 -14.12 16.58
N ALA A 78 0.41 -12.85 16.41
CA ALA A 78 0.17 -11.80 17.41
C ALA A 78 -1.34 -11.50 17.55
N ILE A 79 -2.09 -11.41 16.44
CA ILE A 79 -3.55 -11.28 16.47
C ILE A 79 -4.19 -12.42 17.26
N LYS A 80 -3.80 -13.67 16.94
CA LYS A 80 -4.31 -14.85 17.67
C LYS A 80 -3.94 -14.83 19.15
N ALA A 81 -2.72 -14.42 19.49
CA ALA A 81 -2.27 -14.33 20.87
C ALA A 81 -3.04 -13.25 21.66
N ALA A 82 -3.45 -12.18 21.01
CA ALA A 82 -4.20 -11.07 21.58
C ALA A 82 -5.66 -11.43 21.89
N CYS A 83 -6.40 -11.91 20.92
CA CYS A 83 -7.85 -12.11 21.03
C CYS A 83 -8.31 -13.57 20.94
N GLY A 84 -7.42 -14.51 20.68
CA GLY A 84 -7.74 -15.95 20.60
C GLY A 84 -8.30 -16.40 19.24
N ARG A 85 -8.53 -15.47 18.29
CA ARG A 85 -9.06 -15.78 16.95
C ARG A 85 -7.93 -16.02 15.96
N GLU A 86 -8.12 -16.97 15.06
CA GLU A 86 -7.19 -17.19 13.94
C GLU A 86 -7.19 -15.95 13.03
N ALA A 87 -6.04 -15.63 12.45
CA ALA A 87 -5.92 -14.58 11.45
C ALA A 87 -5.89 -15.20 10.04
N GLU A 88 -6.75 -14.69 9.14
CA GLU A 88 -6.68 -14.92 7.71
C GLU A 88 -5.93 -13.76 7.06
N LEU A 89 -4.77 -14.04 6.46
CA LEU A 89 -3.88 -13.02 5.90
C LEU A 89 -4.13 -12.89 4.39
N MET A 90 -4.93 -11.91 3.99
CA MET A 90 -5.31 -11.66 2.61
C MET A 90 -4.28 -10.76 1.92
N THR A 91 -3.49 -11.31 1.02
CA THR A 91 -2.58 -10.52 0.16
C THR A 91 -3.30 -10.00 -1.09
N THR A 92 -2.88 -8.83 -1.59
CA THR A 92 -3.46 -8.20 -2.77
C THR A 92 -2.40 -7.83 -3.80
N THR A 93 -2.85 -7.59 -5.02
CA THR A 93 -2.02 -7.07 -6.13
C THR A 93 -2.44 -5.67 -6.56
N ASP A 94 -3.37 -5.06 -5.84
CA ASP A 94 -3.91 -3.73 -6.14
C ASP A 94 -4.31 -3.00 -4.85
N TYR A 95 -3.92 -1.74 -4.72
CA TYR A 95 -4.20 -0.88 -3.57
C TYR A 95 -5.70 -0.70 -3.32
N ASN A 96 -6.49 -0.53 -4.41
CA ASN A 96 -7.93 -0.32 -4.28
C ASN A 96 -8.64 -1.58 -3.76
N VAL A 97 -8.12 -2.77 -4.09
CA VAL A 97 -8.66 -4.03 -3.56
C VAL A 97 -8.52 -4.08 -2.04
N ALA A 98 -7.37 -3.65 -1.49
CA ALA A 98 -7.17 -3.58 -0.04
C ALA A 98 -8.10 -2.53 0.60
N ILE A 99 -8.19 -1.33 0.02
CA ILE A 99 -9.08 -0.25 0.48
C ILE A 99 -10.54 -0.70 0.49
N GLU A 100 -11.01 -1.35 -0.58
CA GLU A 100 -12.39 -1.86 -0.65
C GLU A 100 -12.65 -3.01 0.32
N ALA A 101 -11.67 -3.89 0.55
CA ALA A 101 -11.82 -5.00 1.48
C ALA A 101 -12.08 -4.51 2.91
N ILE A 102 -11.29 -3.53 3.38
CA ILE A 102 -11.50 -2.97 4.73
C ILE A 102 -12.75 -2.09 4.79
N ALA A 103 -13.00 -1.26 3.79
CA ALA A 103 -14.17 -0.35 3.79
C ALA A 103 -15.50 -1.12 3.76
N SER A 104 -15.55 -2.26 3.06
CA SER A 104 -16.77 -3.09 2.98
C SER A 104 -16.94 -4.08 4.15
N GLY A 105 -15.98 -4.17 5.07
CA GLY A 105 -16.00 -5.14 6.18
C GLY A 105 -15.61 -6.57 5.78
N LYS A 106 -15.16 -6.80 4.54
CA LYS A 106 -14.58 -8.09 4.15
C LYS A 106 -13.29 -8.41 4.89
N ALA A 107 -12.52 -7.39 5.21
CA ALA A 107 -11.42 -7.46 6.14
C ALA A 107 -11.78 -6.66 7.41
N GLN A 108 -11.42 -7.18 8.57
CA GLN A 108 -11.61 -6.54 9.86
C GLN A 108 -10.44 -5.62 10.20
N MET A 109 -9.26 -5.93 9.65
CA MET A 109 -8.02 -5.21 9.90
C MET A 109 -7.24 -5.03 8.60
N ALA A 110 -6.47 -3.94 8.50
CA ALA A 110 -5.57 -3.67 7.38
C ALA A 110 -4.33 -2.91 7.84
N LEU A 111 -3.21 -3.10 7.12
CA LEU A 111 -2.09 -2.16 7.11
C LEU A 111 -2.20 -1.39 5.79
N LEU A 112 -2.44 -0.08 5.86
CA LEU A 112 -2.60 0.79 4.70
C LEU A 112 -1.62 1.95 4.78
N GLY A 113 -1.11 2.40 3.64
CA GLY A 113 -0.47 3.71 3.61
C GLY A 113 -1.47 4.81 4.06
N ALA A 114 -0.96 5.94 4.56
CA ALA A 114 -1.79 6.98 5.13
C ALA A 114 -2.89 7.52 4.18
N GLU A 115 -2.61 7.67 2.87
CA GLU A 115 -3.63 8.03 1.87
C GLU A 115 -4.65 6.91 1.67
N GLY A 116 -4.20 5.65 1.63
CA GLY A 116 -5.10 4.49 1.53
C GLY A 116 -6.07 4.44 2.71
N TYR A 117 -5.57 4.70 3.92
CA TYR A 117 -6.41 4.85 5.12
C TYR A 117 -7.42 5.99 4.97
N VAL A 118 -6.98 7.18 4.57
CA VAL A 118 -7.86 8.34 4.36
C VAL A 118 -8.97 8.01 3.35
N GLN A 119 -8.66 7.29 2.29
CA GLN A 119 -9.64 6.87 1.30
C GLN A 119 -10.61 5.80 1.83
N ALA A 120 -10.12 4.83 2.60
CA ALA A 120 -10.96 3.82 3.23
C ALA A 120 -11.93 4.46 4.25
N ASN A 121 -11.43 5.37 5.11
CA ASN A 121 -12.22 6.12 6.08
C ASN A 121 -13.28 7.02 5.39
N LYS A 122 -12.92 7.65 4.25
CA LYS A 122 -13.89 8.44 3.46
C LYS A 122 -15.02 7.58 2.87
N LYS A 123 -14.75 6.32 2.54
CA LYS A 123 -15.76 5.35 2.02
C LYS A 123 -16.63 4.80 3.14
N ASN A 124 -16.04 4.55 4.29
CA ASN A 124 -16.71 4.07 5.51
C ASN A 124 -16.04 4.72 6.73
N ASP A 125 -16.72 5.62 7.40
CA ASP A 125 -16.24 6.36 8.56
C ASP A 125 -15.99 5.46 9.80
N LYS A 126 -16.38 4.18 9.75
CA LYS A 126 -16.04 3.16 10.74
C LYS A 126 -14.67 2.51 10.51
N VAL A 127 -14.00 2.82 9.43
CA VAL A 127 -12.58 2.46 9.28
C VAL A 127 -11.75 3.47 10.04
N GLN A 128 -11.15 3.05 11.16
CA GLN A 128 -10.39 3.90 12.05
C GLN A 128 -8.96 3.45 12.19
N ALA A 129 -8.01 4.41 12.23
CA ALA A 129 -6.62 4.13 12.58
C ALA A 129 -6.52 3.72 14.05
N ALA A 130 -5.60 2.84 14.38
CA ALA A 130 -5.47 2.34 15.74
C ALA A 130 -4.03 2.43 16.28
N PHE A 131 -3.05 1.98 15.54
CA PHE A 131 -1.65 2.07 15.92
C PHE A 131 -0.75 2.09 14.69
N THR A 132 0.49 2.55 14.88
CA THR A 132 1.54 2.59 13.87
C THR A 132 2.89 2.35 14.52
N ASN A 133 3.96 2.15 13.76
CA ASN A 133 5.32 2.09 14.30
C ASN A 133 5.81 3.49 14.72
N SER A 134 6.45 3.56 15.87
CA SER A 134 7.04 4.77 16.42
C SER A 134 8.31 5.17 15.69
N ASP A 135 8.87 6.34 16.06
CA ASP A 135 10.27 6.70 15.78
C ASP A 135 11.24 5.90 16.66
N GLU A 136 12.54 6.18 16.50
CA GLU A 136 13.64 5.60 17.31
C GLU A 136 13.56 5.93 18.81
N ASP A 137 12.84 6.98 19.18
CA ASP A 137 12.61 7.38 20.57
C ASP A 137 11.35 6.79 21.20
N GLY A 138 10.58 5.99 20.46
CA GLY A 138 9.29 5.42 20.87
C GLY A 138 8.15 6.44 20.84
N LYS A 139 8.19 7.43 19.94
CA LYS A 139 7.22 8.53 19.86
C LYS A 139 6.58 8.63 18.47
N LEU A 140 5.46 9.36 18.39
CA LEU A 140 4.82 9.72 17.13
C LEU A 140 5.46 10.92 16.43
N ASP A 141 6.08 11.85 17.16
CA ASP A 141 6.53 13.14 16.60
C ASP A 141 7.54 12.99 15.47
N GLY A 142 8.38 11.95 15.51
CA GLY A 142 9.35 11.59 14.48
C GLY A 142 8.97 10.39 13.64
N ALA A 143 7.81 9.79 13.89
CA ALA A 143 7.37 8.56 13.22
C ALA A 143 7.06 8.80 11.73
N CYS A 144 8.07 8.62 10.89
CA CYS A 144 7.97 8.82 9.45
C CYS A 144 8.89 7.87 8.70
N TYR A 145 8.56 7.68 7.43
CA TYR A 145 9.41 7.10 6.40
C TYR A 145 9.54 8.11 5.25
N TYR A 146 10.18 7.77 4.14
CA TYR A 146 10.50 8.76 3.14
C TYR A 146 9.94 8.42 1.76
N SER A 147 9.23 9.38 1.16
CA SER A 147 8.93 9.40 -0.27
C SER A 147 10.11 9.97 -1.02
N ARG A 148 10.63 9.25 -2.00
CA ARG A 148 11.77 9.62 -2.83
C ARG A 148 11.31 9.85 -4.26
N ILE A 149 11.79 10.92 -4.92
CA ILE A 149 11.75 11.07 -6.37
C ILE A 149 13.17 10.83 -6.87
N CYS A 150 13.31 9.85 -7.76
CA CYS A 150 14.58 9.30 -8.18
C CYS A 150 14.75 9.33 -9.70
N VAL A 151 16.01 9.35 -10.13
CA VAL A 151 16.41 9.24 -11.55
C VAL A 151 17.54 8.24 -11.68
N ALA A 152 17.72 7.60 -12.84
CA ALA A 152 18.89 6.78 -13.08
C ALA A 152 20.17 7.61 -12.91
N THR A 153 21.18 7.07 -12.19
CA THR A 153 22.41 7.84 -11.85
C THR A 153 23.13 8.36 -13.08
N ASP A 154 23.12 7.64 -14.19
CA ASP A 154 23.74 8.06 -15.45
C ASP A 154 23.09 9.35 -16.01
N ASN A 155 21.82 9.59 -15.67
CA ASN A 155 21.05 10.75 -16.11
C ASN A 155 21.00 11.86 -15.06
N ALA A 156 21.49 11.65 -13.83
CA ALA A 156 21.34 12.56 -12.70
C ALA A 156 21.88 13.98 -12.98
N SER A 157 22.90 14.10 -13.83
CA SER A 157 23.45 15.42 -14.21
C SER A 157 22.46 16.35 -14.87
N GLN A 158 21.37 15.84 -15.48
CA GLN A 158 20.31 16.63 -16.11
C GLN A 158 19.40 17.33 -15.07
N TYR A 159 19.41 16.88 -13.83
CA TYR A 159 18.55 17.37 -12.75
C TYR A 159 19.30 18.18 -11.69
N LYS A 160 20.53 18.61 -12.01
CA LYS A 160 21.33 19.46 -11.11
C LYS A 160 20.73 20.84 -10.98
N ASP A 161 20.66 21.33 -9.72
CA ASP A 161 20.26 22.70 -9.38
C ASP A 161 21.28 23.26 -8.38
N GLY A 162 22.15 24.12 -8.85
CA GLY A 162 23.29 24.61 -8.07
C GLY A 162 24.24 23.48 -7.64
N SER A 163 24.45 23.30 -6.34
CA SER A 163 25.27 22.23 -5.77
C SER A 163 24.47 20.94 -5.48
N GLY A 164 23.16 20.96 -5.65
CA GLY A 164 22.25 19.84 -5.36
C GLY A 164 21.50 19.34 -6.58
N TYR A 165 20.31 18.82 -6.33
CA TYR A 165 19.36 18.35 -7.35
C TYR A 165 17.99 18.95 -7.09
N SER A 166 17.13 18.94 -8.11
CA SER A 166 15.74 19.37 -8.01
C SER A 166 14.84 18.67 -9.04
N ILE A 167 13.53 18.82 -8.86
CA ILE A 167 12.53 18.28 -9.79
C ILE A 167 12.18 19.24 -10.94
N LYS A 168 12.88 20.36 -11.11
CA LYS A 168 12.54 21.40 -12.09
C LYS A 168 12.56 20.92 -13.56
N ASP A 169 13.37 19.91 -13.85
CA ASP A 169 13.56 19.38 -15.21
C ASP A 169 12.82 18.06 -15.49
N ILE A 170 11.83 17.70 -14.64
CA ILE A 170 11.03 16.47 -14.85
C ILE A 170 9.86 16.65 -15.83
N LYS A 171 9.47 17.89 -16.16
CA LYS A 171 8.38 18.12 -17.09
C LYS A 171 8.71 17.55 -18.48
N GLY A 172 7.74 16.83 -19.07
CA GLY A 172 7.90 16.18 -20.37
C GLY A 172 8.70 14.89 -20.35
N LYS A 173 9.15 14.42 -19.18
CA LYS A 173 9.79 13.12 -19.01
C LYS A 173 8.74 12.01 -18.88
N SER A 174 9.13 10.76 -19.01
CA SER A 174 8.34 9.62 -18.57
C SER A 174 8.47 9.47 -17.04
N PHE A 175 7.36 9.18 -16.37
CA PHE A 175 7.32 9.09 -14.90
C PHE A 175 6.63 7.80 -14.46
N SER A 176 7.25 7.09 -13.50
CA SER A 176 6.64 5.94 -12.84
C SER A 176 6.17 6.32 -11.43
N PHE A 177 4.87 6.18 -11.20
CA PHE A 177 4.25 6.20 -9.87
C PHE A 177 3.98 4.77 -9.38
N VAL A 178 3.62 4.62 -8.12
CA VAL A 178 3.24 3.32 -7.53
C VAL A 178 1.79 2.97 -7.86
N SER A 179 0.87 3.75 -7.32
CA SER A 179 -0.58 3.66 -7.52
C SER A 179 -1.17 5.03 -7.22
N ALA A 180 -2.26 5.42 -7.86
CA ALA A 180 -2.94 6.70 -7.59
C ALA A 180 -3.42 6.84 -6.13
N THR A 181 -3.50 5.75 -5.39
CA THR A 181 -3.90 5.67 -3.97
C THR A 181 -2.71 5.41 -3.03
N SER A 182 -1.47 5.36 -3.54
CA SER A 182 -0.26 5.28 -2.72
C SER A 182 0.06 6.63 -2.09
N THR A 183 0.47 6.64 -0.83
CA THR A 183 0.88 7.87 -0.11
C THR A 183 2.21 8.39 -0.63
N SER A 184 3.27 7.62 -0.45
CA SER A 184 4.66 7.95 -0.81
C SER A 184 4.95 7.80 -2.30
N GLY A 185 4.20 6.92 -3.00
CA GLY A 185 4.38 6.68 -4.42
C GLY A 185 3.51 7.53 -5.35
N PHE A 186 2.56 8.32 -4.82
CA PHE A 186 1.75 9.25 -5.62
C PHE A 186 1.35 10.53 -4.87
N LYS A 187 0.64 10.42 -3.74
CA LYS A 187 0.03 11.59 -3.07
C LYS A 187 1.07 12.64 -2.69
N VAL A 188 2.11 12.24 -2.00
CA VAL A 188 3.18 13.13 -1.50
C VAL A 188 4.03 13.67 -2.66
N PRO A 189 4.60 12.84 -3.56
CA PRO A 189 5.39 13.38 -4.67
C PRO A 189 4.55 14.24 -5.62
N SER A 190 3.28 13.90 -5.86
CA SER A 190 2.38 14.73 -6.66
C SER A 190 2.14 16.10 -6.04
N ALA A 191 1.96 16.18 -4.72
CA ALA A 191 1.82 17.47 -4.03
C ALA A 191 3.08 18.34 -4.17
N ALA A 192 4.28 17.73 -4.09
CA ALA A 192 5.54 18.44 -4.33
C ALA A 192 5.65 18.96 -5.77
N ILE A 193 5.27 18.15 -6.77
CA ILE A 193 5.28 18.52 -8.19
C ILE A 193 4.24 19.61 -8.46
N VAL A 194 3.02 19.46 -7.96
CA VAL A 194 1.95 20.48 -8.08
C VAL A 194 2.42 21.82 -7.54
N LYS A 195 3.06 21.84 -6.39
CA LYS A 195 3.59 23.05 -5.76
C LYS A 195 4.73 23.67 -6.57
N GLU A 196 5.70 22.87 -7.02
CA GLU A 196 6.87 23.36 -7.78
C GLU A 196 6.45 23.99 -9.11
N PHE A 197 5.50 23.35 -9.81
CA PHE A 197 5.10 23.79 -11.14
C PHE A 197 3.82 24.64 -11.19
N GLY A 198 3.21 24.93 -10.03
CA GLY A 198 1.98 25.72 -9.94
C GLY A 198 0.81 25.07 -10.71
N LEU A 199 0.66 23.75 -10.61
CA LEU A 199 -0.45 23.04 -11.27
C LEU A 199 -1.73 23.20 -10.45
N ASP A 200 -2.88 23.17 -11.14
CA ASP A 200 -4.19 23.30 -10.47
C ASP A 200 -4.61 22.04 -9.71
N SER A 201 -4.11 20.86 -10.13
CA SER A 201 -4.47 19.57 -9.56
C SER A 201 -3.42 18.51 -9.88
N SER A 202 -3.29 17.50 -9.00
CA SER A 202 -2.50 16.29 -9.24
C SER A 202 -3.07 15.40 -10.35
N ASP A 203 -4.35 15.57 -10.72
CA ASP A 203 -4.96 14.81 -11.83
C ASP A 203 -4.22 15.03 -13.15
N LYS A 204 -3.62 16.22 -13.33
CA LYS A 204 -2.77 16.52 -14.51
C LYS A 204 -1.51 15.65 -14.61
N LEU A 205 -1.14 14.97 -13.55
CA LEU A 205 0.01 14.06 -13.50
C LEU A 205 -0.35 12.61 -13.83
N LEU A 206 -1.66 12.30 -13.95
CA LEU A 206 -2.15 10.96 -14.23
C LEU A 206 -2.24 10.64 -15.73
N GLU A 207 -2.23 11.65 -16.59
CA GLU A 207 -2.45 11.51 -18.03
C GLU A 207 -1.15 11.65 -18.81
N ALA A 208 -0.87 10.62 -19.65
CA ALA A 208 0.25 10.67 -20.58
C ALA A 208 0.03 11.76 -21.67
N GLY A 209 1.13 12.41 -22.07
CA GLY A 209 1.08 13.50 -23.08
C GLY A 209 0.62 14.86 -22.52
N GLY A 210 0.34 14.93 -21.20
CA GLY A 210 0.06 16.16 -20.47
C GLY A 210 1.32 16.79 -19.88
N PHE A 211 1.41 16.75 -18.53
CA PHE A 211 2.61 17.22 -17.82
C PHE A 211 3.82 16.30 -18.09
N PHE A 212 3.60 14.99 -18.05
CA PHE A 212 4.56 13.96 -18.41
C PHE A 212 4.32 13.45 -19.83
N SER A 213 5.37 13.02 -20.51
CA SER A 213 5.26 12.38 -21.84
C SER A 213 4.57 11.02 -21.74
N GLU A 214 4.86 10.29 -20.68
CA GLU A 214 4.29 8.99 -20.36
C GLU A 214 4.15 8.84 -18.85
N VAL A 215 3.11 8.13 -18.40
CA VAL A 215 2.86 7.83 -17.00
C VAL A 215 2.72 6.32 -16.83
N LEU A 216 3.55 5.74 -15.99
CA LEU A 216 3.53 4.33 -15.63
C LEU A 216 3.09 4.17 -14.18
N PHE A 217 2.52 3.01 -13.87
CA PHE A 217 2.22 2.60 -12.51
C PHE A 217 2.91 1.27 -12.22
N GLY A 218 3.81 1.27 -11.24
CA GLY A 218 4.55 0.07 -10.83
C GLY A 218 3.70 -0.94 -10.07
N ASN A 219 2.52 -0.54 -9.56
CA ASN A 219 1.61 -1.27 -8.69
C ASN A 219 2.22 -1.69 -7.33
N SER A 220 3.50 -1.44 -7.13
CA SER A 220 4.24 -1.54 -5.88
C SER A 220 5.42 -0.57 -5.92
N HIS A 221 6.02 -0.25 -4.76
CA HIS A 221 7.22 0.58 -4.67
C HIS A 221 8.40 -0.09 -5.39
N ALA A 222 8.58 -1.38 -5.19
CA ALA A 222 9.56 -2.18 -5.91
C ALA A 222 9.32 -2.13 -7.43
N GLY A 223 8.08 -2.24 -7.90
CA GLY A 223 7.74 -2.15 -9.33
C GLY A 223 8.04 -0.77 -9.93
N SER A 224 7.79 0.32 -9.19
CA SER A 224 8.14 1.67 -9.64
C SER A 224 9.65 1.89 -9.73
N ALA A 225 10.42 1.38 -8.75
CA ALA A 225 11.87 1.43 -8.76
C ALA A 225 12.46 0.60 -9.92
N VAL A 226 11.90 -0.57 -10.21
CA VAL A 226 12.29 -1.41 -11.35
C VAL A 226 12.01 -0.72 -12.68
N ASN A 227 10.86 -0.05 -12.85
CA ASN A 227 10.58 0.74 -14.06
C ASN A 227 11.66 1.80 -14.31
N LEU A 228 12.13 2.48 -13.26
CA LEU A 228 13.24 3.43 -13.37
C LEU A 228 14.54 2.75 -13.76
N LEU A 229 14.92 1.70 -13.04
CA LEU A 229 16.20 1.02 -13.22
C LEU A 229 16.28 0.24 -14.54
N SER A 230 15.14 -0.22 -15.08
CA SER A 230 15.05 -0.83 -16.41
C SER A 230 15.17 0.21 -17.52
N GLY A 231 14.87 1.48 -17.24
CA GLY A 231 14.85 2.56 -18.23
C GLY A 231 13.49 2.72 -18.91
N ASP A 232 12.44 2.13 -18.36
CA ASP A 232 11.06 2.29 -18.84
C ASP A 232 10.50 3.66 -18.42
N ALA A 233 11.04 4.24 -17.34
CA ALA A 233 10.76 5.61 -16.92
C ALA A 233 12.05 6.41 -16.72
N ASP A 234 12.01 7.72 -17.04
CA ASP A 234 13.11 8.66 -16.78
C ASP A 234 13.20 9.06 -15.31
N VAL A 235 12.04 9.11 -14.64
CA VAL A 235 11.86 9.52 -13.24
C VAL A 235 10.89 8.56 -12.57
N ALA A 236 11.09 8.26 -11.30
CA ALA A 236 10.13 7.47 -10.54
C ALA A 236 9.97 7.98 -9.10
N ALA A 237 8.80 7.70 -8.52
CA ALA A 237 8.54 7.91 -7.11
C ALA A 237 8.31 6.56 -6.42
N PHE A 238 8.98 6.36 -5.28
CA PHE A 238 8.84 5.20 -4.40
C PHE A 238 9.38 5.56 -3.01
N ASP A 239 9.19 4.68 -2.04
CA ASP A 239 9.70 4.92 -0.68
C ASP A 239 11.01 4.19 -0.38
N ASP A 240 11.47 4.33 0.86
CA ASP A 240 12.64 3.66 1.41
C ASP A 240 12.28 2.28 1.97
N VAL A 241 11.23 2.19 2.78
CA VAL A 241 10.93 1.00 3.59
C VAL A 241 10.61 -0.25 2.76
N ASP A 242 10.01 -0.09 1.60
CA ASP A 242 9.63 -1.22 0.73
C ASP A 242 10.73 -1.60 -0.29
N VAL A 243 11.77 -0.75 -0.46
CA VAL A 243 12.80 -0.99 -1.48
C VAL A 243 14.21 -1.17 -0.93
N ASP A 244 14.54 -0.61 0.24
CA ASP A 244 15.94 -0.61 0.74
C ASP A 244 16.47 -2.02 1.05
N MET A 245 15.60 -2.98 1.32
CA MET A 245 16.01 -4.39 1.46
C MET A 245 16.71 -4.95 0.20
N TYR A 246 16.47 -4.36 -0.98
CA TYR A 246 17.06 -4.76 -2.27
C TYR A 246 18.26 -3.89 -2.69
N LEU A 247 18.64 -2.88 -1.88
CA LEU A 247 19.56 -1.82 -2.25
C LEU A 247 20.79 -1.76 -1.34
N ASP A 248 21.89 -1.26 -1.91
CA ASP A 248 23.08 -0.81 -1.18
C ASP A 248 23.22 0.70 -1.37
N LEU A 249 23.47 1.46 -0.29
CA LEU A 249 23.87 2.86 -0.36
C LEU A 249 25.32 2.94 -0.88
N VAL A 250 25.51 3.60 -2.02
CA VAL A 250 26.81 3.71 -2.71
C VAL A 250 27.53 5.00 -2.30
N SER A 251 26.80 6.11 -2.20
CA SER A 251 27.35 7.41 -1.82
C SER A 251 26.29 8.37 -1.31
N GLY A 252 26.71 9.37 -0.55
CA GLY A 252 25.82 10.33 0.10
C GLY A 252 25.40 9.84 1.48
N GLU A 253 24.50 10.57 2.10
CA GLU A 253 23.84 10.20 3.34
C GLU A 253 22.51 9.52 3.03
N ALA A 254 22.16 8.48 3.77
CA ALA A 254 20.89 7.79 3.59
C ALA A 254 19.71 8.78 3.64
N ASN A 255 18.69 8.54 2.81
CA ASN A 255 17.52 9.41 2.74
C ASN A 255 17.86 10.90 2.59
N SER A 256 18.82 11.24 1.71
CA SER A 256 19.18 12.62 1.40
C SER A 256 19.19 12.87 -0.11
N VAL A 257 18.93 14.12 -0.51
CA VAL A 257 19.05 14.53 -1.91
C VAL A 257 20.50 14.39 -2.36
N GLY A 258 20.70 13.67 -3.46
CA GLY A 258 22.02 13.35 -4.01
C GLY A 258 22.57 11.98 -3.54
N ALA A 259 21.92 11.31 -2.60
CA ALA A 259 22.28 9.93 -2.27
C ALA A 259 22.11 9.02 -3.47
N VAL A 260 23.08 8.11 -3.64
CA VAL A 260 23.10 7.12 -4.73
C VAL A 260 22.94 5.72 -4.14
N TYR A 261 21.96 5.01 -4.64
CA TYR A 261 21.69 3.61 -4.28
C TYR A 261 21.92 2.70 -5.48
N LYS A 262 22.32 1.47 -5.21
CA LYS A 262 22.55 0.42 -6.19
C LYS A 262 21.69 -0.80 -5.86
N ALA A 263 21.02 -1.37 -6.85
CA ALA A 263 20.42 -2.68 -6.69
C ALA A 263 21.50 -3.71 -6.38
N LYS A 264 21.35 -4.47 -5.29
CA LYS A 264 22.30 -5.49 -4.84
C LYS A 264 22.64 -6.46 -5.96
N ASP A 265 23.89 -6.93 -6.00
CA ASP A 265 24.35 -7.85 -7.04
C ASP A 265 23.71 -9.25 -6.92
N ASP A 266 23.16 -9.57 -5.74
CA ASP A 266 22.42 -10.79 -5.42
C ASP A 266 20.91 -10.53 -5.19
N ALA A 267 20.42 -9.32 -5.49
CA ALA A 267 19.00 -8.98 -5.30
C ALA A 267 18.08 -10.04 -5.92
N GLU A 268 17.06 -10.42 -5.18
CA GLU A 268 15.99 -11.32 -5.64
C GLU A 268 14.92 -10.55 -6.43
N ALA A 269 13.93 -11.27 -6.96
CA ALA A 269 12.80 -10.64 -7.64
C ALA A 269 12.08 -9.66 -6.68
N PRO A 270 11.66 -8.49 -7.20
CA PRO A 270 11.65 -8.09 -8.61
C PRO A 270 12.92 -7.38 -9.09
N PHE A 271 13.96 -7.22 -8.27
CA PHE A 271 15.20 -6.50 -8.61
C PHE A 271 16.24 -7.36 -9.32
N ASP A 272 16.01 -8.66 -9.48
CA ASP A 272 16.92 -9.61 -10.14
C ASP A 272 17.25 -9.22 -11.60
N THR A 273 16.35 -8.50 -12.27
CA THR A 273 16.53 -8.01 -13.64
C THR A 273 17.32 -6.71 -13.75
N VAL A 274 17.52 -6.01 -12.63
CA VAL A 274 18.14 -4.68 -12.56
C VAL A 274 19.36 -4.62 -11.63
N ARG A 275 19.92 -5.77 -11.27
CA ARG A 275 21.12 -5.89 -10.42
C ARG A 275 22.24 -4.97 -10.87
N GLY A 276 22.90 -4.33 -9.92
CA GLY A 276 24.03 -3.44 -10.15
C GLY A 276 23.67 -2.07 -10.72
N LYS A 277 22.42 -1.84 -11.16
CA LYS A 277 21.97 -0.53 -11.65
C LYS A 277 21.78 0.44 -10.48
N GLN A 278 21.94 1.73 -10.75
CA GLN A 278 21.97 2.78 -9.74
C GLN A 278 20.96 3.86 -10.03
N PHE A 279 20.42 4.43 -8.95
CA PHE A 279 19.62 5.65 -9.01
C PHE A 279 20.14 6.71 -8.04
N THR A 280 19.79 7.95 -8.31
CA THR A 280 20.09 9.13 -7.48
C THR A 280 18.79 9.76 -7.01
N ILE A 281 18.69 10.08 -5.72
CA ILE A 281 17.55 10.82 -5.15
C ILE A 281 17.66 12.28 -5.57
N ILE A 282 16.63 12.82 -6.22
CA ILE A 282 16.57 14.25 -6.63
C ILE A 282 15.59 15.06 -5.78
N ALA A 283 14.66 14.41 -5.09
CA ALA A 283 13.82 15.02 -4.06
C ALA A 283 13.39 13.96 -3.03
N ILE A 284 13.14 14.42 -1.81
CA ILE A 284 12.74 13.56 -0.69
C ILE A 284 11.75 14.31 0.20
N THR A 285 10.79 13.59 0.75
CA THR A 285 9.77 14.15 1.64
C THR A 285 9.44 13.14 2.73
N PRO A 286 9.47 13.51 4.02
CA PRO A 286 9.01 12.65 5.10
C PRO A 286 7.50 12.42 4.99
N VAL A 287 7.07 11.22 5.31
CA VAL A 287 5.69 10.73 5.19
C VAL A 287 5.30 10.08 6.51
N LEU A 288 4.11 10.38 7.03
CA LEU A 288 3.58 9.74 8.24
C LEU A 288 3.49 8.22 8.05
N ASN A 289 3.92 7.47 9.05
CA ASN A 289 3.89 6.02 9.03
C ASN A 289 2.49 5.45 8.75
N ALA A 290 2.47 4.29 8.12
CA ALA A 290 1.26 3.56 7.76
C ALA A 290 0.49 3.08 9.01
N PRO A 291 -0.83 3.33 9.12
CA PRO A 291 -1.60 2.80 10.23
C PRO A 291 -1.98 1.34 10.04
N PHE A 292 -1.98 0.59 11.12
CA PHE A 292 -2.93 -0.50 11.28
C PHE A 292 -4.30 0.14 11.55
N CYS A 293 -5.31 -0.26 10.78
CA CYS A 293 -6.67 0.23 10.93
C CYS A 293 -7.66 -0.92 11.04
N PHE A 294 -8.80 -0.64 11.67
CA PHE A 294 -9.90 -1.57 11.84
C PHE A 294 -11.17 -1.02 11.19
N ASN A 295 -12.00 -1.92 10.66
CA ASN A 295 -13.40 -1.60 10.41
C ASN A 295 -14.19 -1.93 11.68
N GLU A 296 -14.59 -0.90 12.44
CA GLU A 296 -15.26 -1.02 13.74
C GLU A 296 -16.65 -1.67 13.65
N GLU A 297 -17.29 -1.73 12.47
CA GLU A 297 -18.53 -2.47 12.27
C GLU A 297 -18.30 -3.97 12.08
N ALA A 298 -17.08 -4.35 11.69
CA ALA A 298 -16.73 -5.73 11.33
C ALA A 298 -15.93 -6.48 12.42
N ILE A 299 -15.53 -5.79 13.49
CA ILE A 299 -14.79 -6.36 14.63
C ILE A 299 -15.44 -5.95 15.95
N SER A 300 -15.39 -6.79 16.97
CA SER A 300 -15.88 -6.43 18.30
C SER A 300 -14.93 -5.42 18.98
N ASP A 301 -15.48 -4.55 19.81
CA ASP A 301 -14.69 -3.61 20.62
C ASP A 301 -13.70 -4.35 21.54
N ASP A 302 -14.08 -5.52 22.06
CA ASP A 302 -13.23 -6.35 22.93
C ASP A 302 -12.02 -6.90 22.16
N ASP A 303 -12.23 -7.47 20.97
CA ASP A 303 -11.12 -7.97 20.14
C ASP A 303 -10.21 -6.83 19.72
N ARG A 304 -10.78 -5.70 19.26
CA ARG A 304 -10.01 -4.51 18.87
C ARG A 304 -9.13 -4.01 20.00
N THR A 305 -9.69 -3.85 21.20
CA THR A 305 -8.97 -3.39 22.39
C THR A 305 -7.82 -4.34 22.74
N LYS A 306 -8.09 -5.64 22.78
CA LYS A 306 -7.07 -6.65 23.07
C LYS A 306 -5.93 -6.67 22.04
N ILE A 307 -6.27 -6.48 20.75
CA ILE A 307 -5.25 -6.43 19.69
C ILE A 307 -4.38 -5.18 19.86
N VAL A 308 -4.97 -4.01 20.07
CA VAL A 308 -4.20 -2.76 20.27
C VAL A 308 -3.28 -2.87 21.49
N GLU A 309 -3.80 -3.30 22.65
CA GLU A 309 -3.01 -3.50 23.87
C GLU A 309 -1.85 -4.48 23.67
N TYR A 310 -2.09 -5.58 22.94
CA TYR A 310 -1.07 -6.57 22.69
C TYR A 310 0.01 -6.08 21.73
N PHE A 311 -0.40 -5.41 20.62
CA PHE A 311 0.54 -4.90 19.63
C PHE A 311 1.40 -3.76 20.18
N CYS A 312 0.85 -2.90 21.03
CA CYS A 312 1.60 -1.82 21.70
C CYS A 312 2.39 -2.30 22.93
N SER A 313 2.53 -3.62 23.16
CA SER A 313 3.30 -4.17 24.28
C SER A 313 4.77 -4.40 23.93
N GLU A 314 5.64 -4.42 24.97
CA GLU A 314 7.05 -4.82 24.85
C GLU A 314 7.23 -6.19 24.19
N LYS A 315 6.28 -7.10 24.39
CA LYS A 315 6.34 -8.44 23.82
C LYS A 315 6.35 -8.43 22.28
N VAL A 316 5.59 -7.55 21.66
CA VAL A 316 5.59 -7.38 20.19
C VAL A 316 6.78 -6.55 19.75
N ALA A 317 7.14 -5.51 20.51
CA ALA A 317 8.31 -4.69 20.24
C ALA A 317 9.63 -5.49 20.22
N ASP A 318 9.70 -6.60 20.97
CA ASP A 318 10.87 -7.49 21.04
C ASP A 318 10.78 -8.70 20.09
N ASP A 319 9.67 -8.86 19.36
CA ASP A 319 9.54 -9.95 18.38
C ASP A 319 10.34 -9.62 17.10
N LYS A 320 11.48 -10.30 16.95
CA LYS A 320 12.41 -10.11 15.82
C LYS A 320 11.86 -10.50 14.44
N LYS A 321 10.67 -11.11 14.38
CA LYS A 321 9.99 -11.37 13.10
C LYS A 321 9.06 -10.23 12.72
N ILE A 322 8.64 -9.42 13.69
CA ILE A 322 7.81 -8.22 13.48
C ILE A 322 8.72 -7.01 13.31
N PHE A 323 9.62 -6.78 14.27
CA PHE A 323 10.65 -5.73 14.22
C PHE A 323 12.01 -6.37 13.96
N VAL A 324 12.46 -6.33 12.71
CA VAL A 324 13.75 -6.90 12.32
C VAL A 324 14.90 -5.97 12.68
N ASP A 325 16.08 -6.53 12.91
CA ASP A 325 17.30 -5.78 13.15
C ASP A 325 17.81 -5.17 11.82
N PRO A 326 17.87 -3.85 11.67
CA PRO A 326 18.34 -3.21 10.44
C PRO A 326 19.83 -3.49 10.13
N GLU A 327 20.62 -3.91 11.13
CA GLU A 327 22.02 -4.31 10.92
C GLU A 327 22.16 -5.75 10.37
N ASP A 328 21.13 -6.58 10.51
CA ASP A 328 21.10 -7.92 9.91
C ASP A 328 20.72 -7.85 8.44
N LYS A 329 21.71 -7.83 7.56
CA LYS A 329 21.54 -7.77 6.11
C LYS A 329 20.70 -8.91 5.50
N ASN A 330 20.45 -9.98 6.25
CA ASN A 330 19.61 -11.11 5.82
C ASN A 330 18.20 -11.02 6.40
N ALA A 331 17.95 -10.12 7.34
CA ALA A 331 16.61 -9.94 7.88
C ALA A 331 15.71 -9.27 6.84
N LYS A 332 14.53 -9.86 6.64
CA LYS A 332 13.48 -9.30 5.80
C LYS A 332 12.21 -9.21 6.67
N GLY A 333 11.71 -8.02 6.86
CA GLY A 333 10.55 -7.78 7.72
C GLY A 333 9.78 -6.53 7.32
N LEU A 334 8.61 -6.39 7.89
CA LEU A 334 7.72 -5.24 7.63
C LEU A 334 8.14 -3.98 8.41
N PHE A 335 8.84 -4.15 9.52
CA PHE A 335 9.25 -3.06 10.40
C PHE A 335 10.69 -3.27 10.84
N GLU A 336 11.45 -2.19 10.95
CA GLU A 336 12.82 -2.18 11.46
C GLU A 336 12.84 -1.77 12.94
N LYS A 337 13.74 -2.36 13.70
CA LYS A 337 14.02 -2.04 15.11
C LYS A 337 15.15 -1.02 15.15
N ASP A 338 14.88 0.25 14.88
CA ASP A 338 15.89 1.32 14.81
C ASP A 338 16.56 1.59 16.18
N SER A 339 15.87 1.25 17.27
CA SER A 339 16.38 1.33 18.63
C SER A 339 15.64 0.38 19.57
N ASP A 340 16.14 0.23 20.80
CA ASP A 340 15.45 -0.53 21.86
C ASP A 340 14.06 0.04 22.19
N LYS A 341 13.79 1.31 21.86
CA LYS A 341 12.52 2.00 22.13
C LYS A 341 11.51 1.86 20.99
N THR A 342 11.95 1.51 19.78
CA THR A 342 11.04 1.34 18.63
C THR A 342 9.97 0.31 18.95
N CYS A 343 8.70 0.67 18.79
CA CYS A 343 7.54 -0.14 19.12
C CYS A 343 6.33 0.30 18.30
N PHE A 344 5.23 -0.43 18.40
CA PHE A 344 3.95 0.12 17.96
C PHE A 344 3.39 1.05 19.04
N ILE A 345 2.76 2.14 18.58
CA ILE A 345 2.16 3.17 19.41
C ILE A 345 0.76 3.52 18.87
N GLU A 346 -0.18 3.77 19.78
CA GLU A 346 -1.53 4.15 19.40
C GLU A 346 -1.54 5.46 18.59
N VAL A 347 -2.43 5.51 17.61
CA VAL A 347 -2.65 6.66 16.74
C VAL A 347 -4.14 6.80 16.45
N ASP A 348 -4.59 8.02 16.25
CA ASP A 348 -5.97 8.34 15.89
C ASP A 348 -6.07 8.96 14.49
N ASP A 349 -7.32 9.18 14.05
CA ASP A 349 -7.62 9.79 12.76
C ASP A 349 -7.02 11.20 12.61
N ALA A 350 -6.95 11.97 13.69
CA ALA A 350 -6.47 13.36 13.67
C ALA A 350 -4.99 13.45 13.29
N TRP A 351 -4.20 12.41 13.57
CA TRP A 351 -2.78 12.36 13.20
C TRP A 351 -2.58 12.35 11.67
N TYR A 352 -3.56 11.85 10.90
CA TYR A 352 -3.51 11.79 9.43
C TYR A 352 -4.10 13.03 8.74
N GLU A 353 -4.51 14.05 9.47
CA GLU A 353 -5.03 15.31 8.91
C GLU A 353 -4.05 16.01 7.93
N PRO A 354 -2.71 15.98 8.14
CA PRO A 354 -1.77 16.50 7.14
C PRO A 354 -1.90 15.84 5.77
N ILE A 355 -2.17 14.52 5.73
CA ILE A 355 -2.34 13.76 4.48
C ILE A 355 -3.62 14.19 3.76
N ARG A 356 -4.72 14.41 4.49
CA ARG A 356 -5.98 14.91 3.92
C ARG A 356 -5.82 16.26 3.23
N LYS A 357 -4.95 17.11 3.78
CA LYS A 357 -4.67 18.45 3.23
C LYS A 357 -3.76 18.44 2.01
N LEU A 358 -3.02 17.35 1.74
CA LEU A 358 -2.19 17.24 0.55
C LEU A 358 -3.08 17.15 -0.70
N GLY A 359 -2.95 18.11 -1.62
CA GLY A 359 -3.67 18.13 -2.90
C GLY A 359 -5.08 18.69 -2.85
N GLY A 360 -5.54 19.21 -1.71
CA GLY A 360 -6.67 20.14 -1.68
C GLY A 360 -6.19 21.53 -2.09
N ALA A 361 -6.85 22.18 -3.06
CA ALA A 361 -6.71 23.63 -3.21
C ALA A 361 -7.12 24.27 -1.87
N ALA A 362 -6.24 25.10 -1.32
CA ALA A 362 -6.51 25.88 -0.13
C ALA A 362 -7.70 26.82 -0.37
#